data_a6a68f4a8443787a371e88dc9b2ce7b1
#
_entry.id   a6a68f4a8443787a371e88dc9b2ce7b1
#
_cell.length_a   1.000
_cell.length_b   1.000
_cell.length_c   1.000
_cell.angle_alpha   90.00
_cell.angle_beta   90.00
_cell.angle_gamma   90.00
#
_symmetry.space_group_name_H-M   'P 1'
#
loop_
_entity.id
_entity.type
_entity.pdbx_description
1 polymer ?
#
loop_
_entity_poly.entity_id
_entity_poly.type
_entity_poly.pdbx_seq_one_letter_code
_entity_poly.pdbx_strand_id
1 'polypeptide(L)'
;EANHEVNMLKMGPYPYSLKCRILGECGHLSNETAGNIIADVMSADDRFRYVYLAHLSKENNFPKLAEQTVKNILEENNFHTDRHLKLEVLKRDGISCLTHI
;
A
#
# COMPACT_ATOMS: atom_id res chain seq x y z
N GLU A 1 -3.33 -3.30 -3.55
CA GLU A 1 -3.28 -1.89 -3.90
C GLU A 1 -2.88 -1.03 -2.71
N ALA A 2 -2.00 -0.08 -2.91
CA ALA A 2 -1.67 0.96 -1.94
C ALA A 2 -1.75 2.30 -2.68
N ASN A 3 -2.96 2.80 -2.85
CA ASN A 3 -3.20 3.89 -3.77
C ASN A 3 -2.76 5.24 -3.22
N HIS A 4 -3.12 5.57 -1.99
CA HIS A 4 -2.95 6.95 -1.52
C HIS A 4 -2.64 7.02 -0.03
N GLU A 5 -2.02 8.14 0.36
CA GLU A 5 -1.91 8.55 1.74
C GLU A 5 -3.13 9.46 2.02
N VAL A 6 -3.89 9.16 3.08
CA VAL A 6 -5.18 9.79 3.32
C VAL A 6 -5.07 11.31 3.45
N ASN A 7 -4.08 11.80 4.19
CA ASN A 7 -3.93 13.24 4.37
C ASN A 7 -3.50 13.96 3.10
N MET A 8 -2.64 13.34 2.28
CA MET A 8 -2.29 13.91 0.99
C MET A 8 -3.51 14.04 0.09
N LEU A 9 -4.37 13.02 0.07
CA LEU A 9 -5.59 13.04 -0.70
C LEU A 9 -6.53 14.14 -0.23
N LYS A 10 -6.76 14.23 1.08
CA LYS A 10 -7.69 15.21 1.66
C LYS A 10 -7.23 16.65 1.43
N MET A 11 -5.93 16.89 1.51
CA MET A 11 -5.37 18.24 1.39
C MET A 11 -4.91 18.56 -0.02
N GLY A 12 -4.96 17.61 -0.92
CA GLY A 12 -4.48 17.79 -2.29
C GLY A 12 -5.50 18.46 -3.20
N PRO A 13 -5.16 18.60 -4.49
CA PRO A 13 -5.93 19.40 -5.44
C PRO A 13 -7.19 18.75 -6.01
N TYR A 14 -7.46 17.51 -5.70
CA TYR A 14 -8.64 16.85 -6.26
C TYR A 14 -9.94 17.50 -5.79
N PRO A 15 -10.96 17.57 -6.65
CA PRO A 15 -12.28 18.05 -6.24
C PRO A 15 -12.86 17.21 -5.10
N TYR A 16 -13.67 17.85 -4.27
CA TYR A 16 -14.25 17.18 -3.10
C TYR A 16 -15.04 15.91 -3.48
N SER A 17 -15.80 15.96 -4.56
CA SER A 17 -16.57 14.80 -5.00
C SER A 17 -15.67 13.61 -5.35
N LEU A 18 -14.52 13.87 -5.98
CA LEU A 18 -13.58 12.82 -6.31
C LEU A 18 -12.92 12.26 -5.04
N LYS A 19 -12.59 13.14 -4.07
CA LYS A 19 -12.04 12.69 -2.80
C LYS A 19 -13.00 11.75 -2.07
N CYS A 20 -14.28 12.10 -2.03
CA CYS A 20 -15.30 11.26 -1.40
C CYS A 20 -15.40 9.89 -2.10
N ARG A 21 -15.32 9.87 -3.43
CA ARG A 21 -15.40 8.63 -4.18
C ARG A 21 -14.19 7.73 -3.92
N ILE A 22 -12.99 8.31 -3.85
CA ILE A 22 -11.78 7.55 -3.57
C ILE A 22 -11.79 6.98 -2.16
N LEU A 23 -12.28 7.76 -1.19
CA LEU A 23 -12.34 7.34 0.22
C LEU A 23 -13.52 6.42 0.52
N GLY A 24 -14.49 6.28 -0.39
CA GLY A 24 -15.66 5.45 -0.20
C GLY A 24 -15.36 3.97 -0.24
N GLU A 25 -16.36 3.15 0.14
CA GLU A 25 -16.20 1.70 0.23
C GLU A 25 -15.79 1.04 -1.08
N CYS A 26 -16.23 1.59 -2.20
CA CYS A 26 -15.91 1.07 -3.52
C CYS A 26 -14.79 1.86 -4.19
N GLY A 27 -14.07 2.67 -3.41
CA GLY A 27 -12.95 3.46 -3.91
C GLY A 27 -11.63 2.70 -3.82
N HIS A 28 -10.55 3.46 -3.75
CA HIS A 28 -9.21 2.88 -3.68
C HIS A 28 -8.78 2.64 -2.25
N LEU A 29 -7.90 1.67 -2.05
CA LEU A 29 -7.32 1.39 -0.74
C LEU A 29 -6.23 2.42 -0.41
N SER A 30 -6.25 2.92 0.82
CA SER A 30 -5.15 3.75 1.32
C SER A 30 -3.94 2.88 1.68
N ASN A 31 -2.80 3.53 1.87
CA ASN A 31 -1.59 2.83 2.34
C ASN A 31 -1.84 2.12 3.68
N GLU A 32 -2.53 2.79 4.59
CA GLU A 32 -2.82 2.22 5.91
C GLU A 32 -3.72 1.00 5.80
N THR A 33 -4.79 1.09 5.01
CA THR A 33 -5.68 -0.04 4.82
C THR A 33 -4.95 -1.22 4.18
N ALA A 34 -4.10 -0.95 3.21
CA ALA A 34 -3.28 -1.99 2.60
C ALA A 34 -2.39 -2.68 3.63
N GLY A 35 -1.74 -1.90 4.49
CA GLY A 35 -0.90 -2.44 5.56
C GLY A 35 -1.69 -3.32 6.52
N ASN A 36 -2.87 -2.88 6.91
CA ASN A 36 -3.74 -3.64 7.82
C ASN A 36 -4.20 -4.95 7.20
N ILE A 37 -4.55 -4.94 5.91
CA ILE A 37 -4.95 -6.16 5.19
C ILE A 37 -3.79 -7.16 5.17
N ILE A 38 -2.58 -6.69 4.87
CA ILE A 38 -1.40 -7.55 4.84
C ILE A 38 -1.14 -8.15 6.23
N ALA A 39 -1.24 -7.33 7.28
CA ALA A 39 -1.07 -7.81 8.65
C ALA A 39 -2.10 -8.89 8.99
N ASP A 40 -3.35 -8.72 8.57
CA ASP A 40 -4.40 -9.72 8.79
C ASP A 40 -4.08 -11.03 8.07
N VAL A 41 -3.62 -10.95 6.83
CA VAL A 41 -3.24 -12.12 6.06
C VAL A 41 -2.08 -12.86 6.72
N MET A 42 -1.06 -12.11 7.16
CA MET A 42 0.11 -12.69 7.83
C MET A 42 -0.27 -13.32 9.17
N SER A 43 -1.23 -12.74 9.88
CA SER A 43 -1.70 -13.28 11.15
C SER A 43 -2.46 -14.59 10.97
N ALA A 44 -3.13 -14.76 9.84
CA ALA A 44 -3.87 -15.99 9.54
C ALA A 44 -2.96 -17.12 9.10
N ASP A 45 -1.84 -16.80 8.42
CA ASP A 45 -0.91 -17.79 7.89
C ASP A 45 0.46 -17.12 7.77
N ASP A 46 1.39 -17.49 8.62
CA ASP A 46 2.67 -16.80 8.80
C ASP A 46 3.79 -17.25 7.87
N ARG A 47 3.52 -18.06 6.86
CA ARG A 47 4.57 -18.46 5.93
C ARG A 47 5.12 -17.24 5.19
N PHE A 48 6.39 -17.31 4.79
CA PHE A 48 7.06 -16.23 4.10
C PHE A 48 6.35 -15.93 2.77
N ARG A 49 6.14 -14.63 2.50
CA ARG A 49 5.45 -14.16 1.30
C ARG A 49 6.22 -13.05 0.63
N TYR A 50 5.98 -12.92 -0.66
CA TYR A 50 6.40 -11.74 -1.43
C TYR A 50 5.16 -10.85 -1.58
N VAL A 51 5.27 -9.62 -1.14
CA VAL A 51 4.18 -8.65 -1.17
C VAL A 51 4.58 -7.46 -2.03
N TYR A 52 3.73 -7.12 -2.97
CA TYR A 52 3.99 -6.04 -3.90
C TYR A 52 2.91 -4.97 -3.77
N LEU A 53 3.35 -3.73 -3.52
CA LEU A 53 2.44 -2.59 -3.47
C LEU A 53 2.33 -2.00 -4.86
N ALA A 54 1.11 -1.79 -5.32
CA ALA A 54 0.86 -1.35 -6.68
C ALA A 54 -0.23 -0.29 -6.74
N HIS A 55 -0.42 0.30 -7.91
CA HIS A 55 -1.47 1.27 -8.20
C HIS A 55 -1.39 2.53 -7.32
N LEU A 56 -0.19 3.00 -7.03
CA LEU A 56 0.01 4.22 -6.27
C LEU A 56 -0.47 5.43 -7.07
N SER A 57 -1.21 6.30 -6.40
CA SER A 57 -1.64 7.57 -6.98
C SER A 57 -0.44 8.48 -7.23
N LYS A 58 -0.37 9.06 -8.41
CA LYS A 58 0.69 10.01 -8.75
C LYS A 58 0.61 11.28 -7.92
N GLU A 59 -0.62 11.73 -7.63
CA GLU A 59 -0.86 12.99 -6.93
C GLU A 59 -0.85 12.84 -5.41
N ASN A 60 -1.26 11.68 -4.90
CA ASN A 60 -1.57 11.50 -3.49
C ASN A 60 -0.74 10.41 -2.83
N ASN A 61 0.40 10.07 -3.41
CA ASN A 61 1.28 9.05 -2.86
C ASN A 61 2.67 9.17 -3.48
N PHE A 62 3.63 8.45 -2.91
CA PHE A 62 4.91 8.19 -3.55
C PHE A 62 5.50 6.89 -2.96
N PRO A 63 6.38 6.20 -3.71
CA PRO A 63 6.79 4.85 -3.34
C PRO A 63 7.35 4.72 -1.93
N LYS A 64 8.21 5.64 -1.52
CA LYS A 64 8.85 5.57 -0.21
C LYS A 64 7.82 5.70 0.92
N LEU A 65 6.82 6.56 0.74
CA LEU A 65 5.76 6.75 1.73
C LEU A 65 4.90 5.50 1.85
N ALA A 66 4.48 4.93 0.74
CA ALA A 66 3.68 3.70 0.75
C ALA A 66 4.44 2.57 1.42
N GLU A 67 5.70 2.38 1.05
CA GLU A 67 6.55 1.35 1.65
C GLU A 67 6.69 1.54 3.15
N GLN A 68 7.00 2.75 3.58
CA GLN A 68 7.25 3.03 5.00
C GLN A 68 5.97 2.88 5.83
N THR A 69 4.84 3.34 5.32
CA THR A 69 3.55 3.21 6.01
C THR A 69 3.21 1.75 6.24
N VAL A 70 3.27 0.94 5.19
CA VAL A 70 2.97 -0.49 5.28
C VAL A 70 3.96 -1.19 6.19
N LYS A 71 5.24 -0.88 6.05
CA LYS A 71 6.29 -1.47 6.88
C LYS A 71 6.05 -1.18 8.36
N ASN A 72 5.71 0.07 8.70
CA ASN A 72 5.45 0.45 10.09
C ASN A 72 4.27 -0.33 10.68
N ILE A 73 3.19 -0.49 9.92
CA ILE A 73 2.03 -1.26 10.38
C ILE A 73 2.40 -2.72 10.59
N LEU A 74 3.16 -3.29 9.67
CA LEU A 74 3.60 -4.68 9.81
C LEU A 74 4.49 -4.86 11.04
N GLU A 75 5.41 -3.94 11.29
CA GLU A 75 6.29 -4.00 12.47
C GLU A 75 5.51 -3.86 13.77
N GLU A 76 4.47 -3.02 13.79
CA GLU A 76 3.58 -2.91 14.94
C GLU A 76 2.86 -4.23 15.25
N ASN A 77 2.69 -5.06 14.24
CA ASN A 77 2.09 -6.39 14.38
C ASN A 77 3.13 -7.50 14.46
N ASN A 78 4.39 -7.14 14.69
CA ASN A 78 5.53 -8.07 14.82
C ASN A 78 5.88 -8.83 13.54
N PHE A 79 5.56 -8.27 12.39
CA PHE A 79 6.00 -8.81 11.09
C PHE A 79 7.08 -7.92 10.53
N HIS A 80 8.28 -8.44 10.40
CA HIS A 80 9.44 -7.68 9.95
C HIS A 80 9.79 -8.04 8.51
N THR A 81 9.99 -7.02 7.68
CA THR A 81 10.38 -7.22 6.28
C THR A 81 11.73 -7.91 6.20
N ASP A 82 11.92 -8.70 5.16
CA ASP A 82 13.09 -9.55 4.92
C ASP A 82 13.23 -10.72 5.88
N ARG A 83 12.45 -10.77 6.95
CA ARG A 83 12.42 -11.86 7.89
C ARG A 83 11.15 -12.69 7.76
N HIS A 84 10.00 -12.03 7.71
CA HIS A 84 8.69 -12.68 7.60
C HIS A 84 8.09 -12.55 6.21
N LEU A 85 8.48 -11.51 5.48
CA LEU A 85 7.99 -11.25 4.14
C LEU A 85 8.97 -10.34 3.39
N LYS A 86 8.86 -10.34 2.07
CA LYS A 86 9.57 -9.42 1.21
C LYS A 86 8.56 -8.37 0.72
N LEU A 87 8.87 -7.10 0.91
CA LEU A 87 7.98 -5.99 0.54
C LEU A 87 8.65 -5.12 -0.51
N GLU A 88 7.97 -4.94 -1.63
CA GLU A 88 8.46 -4.08 -2.71
C GLU A 88 7.33 -3.23 -3.27
N VAL A 89 7.69 -2.08 -3.85
CA VAL A 89 6.74 -1.21 -4.54
C VAL A 89 6.97 -1.37 -6.04
N LEU A 90 5.92 -1.69 -6.77
CA LEU A 90 5.99 -1.83 -8.21
C LEU A 90 6.02 -0.45 -8.88
N LYS A 91 6.83 -0.32 -9.93
CA LYS A 91 6.88 0.91 -10.73
C LYS A 91 5.57 1.07 -11.48
N ARG A 92 5.06 2.32 -11.50
CA ARG A 92 3.77 2.61 -12.11
C ARG A 92 3.69 2.25 -13.57
N ASP A 93 4.66 2.68 -14.34
CA ASP A 93 4.64 2.61 -15.80
C ASP A 93 5.76 1.75 -16.35
N GLY A 94 6.46 1.05 -15.49
CA GLY A 94 7.55 0.19 -15.92
C GLY A 94 7.14 -1.26 -15.91
N ILE A 95 7.84 -2.04 -16.71
CA ILE A 95 7.76 -3.48 -16.60
C ILE A 95 8.55 -3.83 -15.35
N SER A 96 7.85 -4.35 -14.38
CA SER A 96 8.50 -4.77 -13.17
C SER A 96 9.44 -5.93 -13.43
N CYS A 97 10.54 -5.99 -12.70
CA CYS A 97 11.41 -7.14 -12.72
C CYS A 97 10.72 -8.40 -12.22
N LEU A 98 9.51 -8.28 -11.77
CA LEU A 98 8.73 -9.36 -11.21
C LEU A 98 7.83 -10.04 -12.22
N THR A 99 7.83 -9.57 -13.44
CA THR A 99 6.92 -10.07 -14.46
C THR A 99 7.11 -11.54 -14.78
N HIS A 100 8.23 -12.06 -14.45
CA HIS A 100 8.53 -13.47 -14.70
C HIS A 100 8.06 -14.40 -13.58
N ILE A 101 7.38 -13.89 -12.65
CA ILE A 101 6.84 -14.69 -11.57
C ILE A 101 5.81 -15.69 -12.08
#